data_51a491ac9dc6c026bb1679ad151c508d
#
_entry.id   51a491ac9dc6c026bb1679ad151c508d
#
_cell.length_a   1.000
_cell.length_b   1.000
_cell.length_c   1.000
_cell.angle_alpha   90.00
_cell.angle_beta   90.00
_cell.angle_gamma   90.00
#
_symmetry.space_group_name_H-M   'P 1'
#
loop_
_entity.id
_entity.type
_entity.pdbx_description
1 polymer ?
#
loop_
_entity_poly.entity_id
_entity_poly.type
_entity_poly.pdbx_seq_one_letter_code
_entity_poly.pdbx_strand_id
1 'polypeptide(L)'
;MKKFLALALALSMALSLAACGSKTATTSASPSASAAASSSGKALKIAIVTSPSGVDDGSFNQACYEGITDFIKEHPDATVKPIQETDMANSVNAVSQIVADYDVIVTPGFQFGGITQLAQDNPSKYFILVDSYPTDLSDSTKSVEVSNIYAMLFAEQESGFFAGITAAMETKTGKVAVVNGQPFPSNINYQYGFEAGVNYANAKLSTSAKCVEVASYAGTVDGKSIGGNYIGSFTDPETGKVVGKALIDQGADIIFVAAGNSGNGVFTAAKEAQNVKVIGCDTNQYKDGENGSSNIVLTSVLKNMGININRQLTAITDGSFKGGNNLLKADTDSTGYVSDEGQQQLGEKTLAALKDAYAKVKRGEIVPPSSTSTETVDNFKGLK
;
A
#
# COMPACT_ATOMS: atom_id res chain seq x y z
N MET A 1 -63.02 -9.20 -36.01
CA MET A 1 -63.99 -8.11 -36.31
C MET A 1 -63.24 -6.79 -36.33
N LYS A 2 -63.01 -6.31 -37.49
CA LYS A 2 -63.46 -4.99 -37.95
C LYS A 2 -62.79 -3.84 -37.18
N LYS A 3 -62.09 -2.95 -37.72
CA LYS A 3 -61.95 -2.23 -38.97
C LYS A 3 -61.45 -0.81 -38.66
N PHE A 4 -60.43 -0.34 -39.33
CA PHE A 4 -60.38 0.84 -40.19
C PHE A 4 -60.19 2.21 -39.49
N LEU A 5 -59.52 3.22 -39.94
CA LEU A 5 -58.92 3.70 -41.19
C LEU A 5 -58.31 5.07 -40.85
N ALA A 6 -57.14 5.36 -41.19
CA ALA A 6 -56.62 6.07 -42.37
C ALA A 6 -56.54 7.61 -42.24
N LEU A 7 -55.33 8.10 -42.62
CA LEU A 7 -55.07 9.12 -43.67
C LEU A 7 -55.32 10.56 -43.25
N ALA A 8 -54.57 11.58 -43.59
CA ALA A 8 -53.65 12.00 -44.63
C ALA A 8 -52.91 13.28 -44.17
N LEU A 9 -51.71 13.49 -44.58
CA LEU A 9 -51.14 14.29 -45.67
C LEU A 9 -51.48 15.78 -45.70
N ALA A 10 -50.46 16.65 -45.62
CA ALA A 10 -50.07 17.69 -46.60
C ALA A 10 -49.11 18.70 -45.93
N LEU A 11 -47.92 18.79 -46.28
CA LEU A 11 -47.13 19.54 -47.25
C LEU A 11 -47.52 21.00 -47.42
N SER A 12 -46.68 21.97 -47.02
CA SER A 12 -46.36 23.16 -47.78
C SER A 12 -45.11 23.90 -47.25
N MET A 13 -44.16 24.09 -48.16
CA MET A 13 -43.06 25.04 -48.13
C MET A 13 -43.52 26.47 -48.23
N ALA A 14 -42.81 27.41 -47.61
CA ALA A 14 -42.48 28.69 -48.24
C ALA A 14 -41.35 29.41 -47.49
N LEU A 15 -40.32 29.77 -48.23
CA LEU A 15 -39.24 30.69 -47.90
C LEU A 15 -39.76 32.12 -47.68
N SER A 16 -39.09 32.88 -46.81
CA SER A 16 -38.72 34.27 -47.15
C SER A 16 -37.69 34.86 -46.17
N LEU A 17 -36.79 35.66 -46.75
CA LEU A 17 -35.60 36.30 -46.20
C LEU A 17 -35.89 37.59 -45.42
N ALA A 18 -34.87 37.87 -44.56
CA ALA A 18 -34.25 39.16 -44.27
C ALA A 18 -34.92 40.21 -43.38
N ALA A 19 -34.30 40.57 -42.26
CA ALA A 19 -33.57 41.84 -42.08
C ALA A 19 -33.46 42.23 -40.61
N CYS A 20 -32.25 42.63 -40.22
CA CYS A 20 -31.73 43.45 -39.13
C CYS A 20 -32.68 44.13 -38.13
N GLY A 21 -32.25 44.06 -36.81
CA GLY A 21 -32.63 45.04 -35.80
C GLY A 21 -32.35 44.65 -34.37
N SER A 22 -31.43 45.34 -33.75
CA SER A 22 -30.96 45.22 -32.36
C SER A 22 -32.03 45.30 -31.26
N LYS A 23 -31.90 44.54 -30.16
CA LYS A 23 -31.75 44.91 -28.73
C LYS A 23 -32.34 43.87 -27.78
N THR A 24 -31.47 43.44 -26.90
CA THR A 24 -31.68 43.01 -25.49
C THR A 24 -33.02 42.41 -25.07
N ALA A 25 -33.00 41.13 -24.67
CA ALA A 25 -33.71 40.63 -23.49
C ALA A 25 -33.19 39.24 -23.09
N THR A 26 -32.86 39.12 -21.83
CA THR A 26 -32.54 37.95 -21.03
C THR A 26 -33.57 36.84 -21.16
N THR A 27 -33.14 35.59 -21.44
CA THR A 27 -33.91 34.39 -21.08
C THR A 27 -32.96 33.22 -20.89
N SER A 28 -33.18 32.56 -19.77
CA SER A 28 -32.53 31.36 -19.23
C SER A 28 -32.37 30.23 -20.27
N ALA A 29 -31.14 29.79 -20.43
CA ALA A 29 -30.80 28.54 -21.14
C ALA A 29 -30.77 27.37 -20.14
N SER A 30 -31.56 26.36 -20.42
CA SER A 30 -31.47 25.02 -19.84
C SER A 30 -30.07 24.46 -20.04
N PRO A 31 -29.52 23.69 -19.06
CA PRO A 31 -28.22 23.06 -19.23
C PRO A 31 -28.35 21.93 -20.26
N SER A 32 -27.69 22.13 -21.38
CA SER A 32 -27.37 21.06 -22.32
C SER A 32 -26.49 20.05 -21.62
N ALA A 33 -26.91 18.80 -21.58
CA ALA A 33 -26.08 17.71 -21.09
C ALA A 33 -24.77 17.70 -21.90
N SER A 34 -23.69 18.06 -21.21
CA SER A 34 -22.33 17.87 -21.72
C SER A 34 -22.10 16.37 -21.82
N ALA A 35 -22.09 15.86 -23.04
CA ALA A 35 -21.55 14.53 -23.30
C ALA A 35 -20.12 14.52 -22.77
N ALA A 36 -19.86 13.64 -21.81
CA ALA A 36 -18.52 13.35 -21.39
C ALA A 36 -17.73 12.97 -22.65
N ALA A 37 -16.74 13.78 -22.98
CA ALA A 37 -15.77 13.44 -24.01
C ALA A 37 -15.02 12.22 -23.49
N SER A 38 -15.34 11.03 -24.01
CA SER A 38 -14.46 9.88 -23.90
C SER A 38 -13.15 10.27 -24.55
N SER A 39 -12.14 10.50 -23.74
CA SER A 39 -10.76 10.61 -24.20
C SER A 39 -10.42 9.28 -24.85
N SER A 40 -10.31 9.24 -26.17
CA SER A 40 -9.75 8.12 -26.93
C SER A 40 -8.24 8.06 -26.70
N GLY A 41 -7.84 7.88 -25.44
CA GLY A 41 -6.48 7.57 -25.08
C GLY A 41 -6.15 6.13 -25.53
N LYS A 42 -4.94 5.92 -26.05
CA LYS A 42 -4.43 4.59 -26.37
C LYS A 42 -4.57 3.70 -25.12
N ALA A 43 -5.18 2.53 -25.29
CA ALA A 43 -5.30 1.53 -24.24
C ALA A 43 -3.91 1.18 -23.67
N LEU A 44 -3.74 1.30 -22.33
CA LEU A 44 -2.45 1.05 -21.69
C LEU A 44 -2.16 -0.45 -21.63
N LYS A 45 -0.95 -0.82 -22.04
CA LYS A 45 -0.36 -2.13 -21.78
C LYS A 45 0.54 -2.01 -20.55
N ILE A 46 0.16 -2.68 -19.48
CA ILE A 46 0.85 -2.61 -18.18
C ILE A 46 1.55 -3.94 -17.91
N ALA A 47 2.78 -3.90 -17.45
CA ALA A 47 3.45 -5.04 -16.83
C ALA A 47 3.66 -4.77 -15.34
N ILE A 48 3.55 -5.79 -14.52
CA ILE A 48 4.08 -5.80 -13.16
C ILE A 48 5.14 -6.89 -13.06
N VAL A 49 6.37 -6.50 -12.70
CA VAL A 49 7.47 -7.45 -12.50
C VAL A 49 7.68 -7.60 -11.00
N THR A 50 7.39 -8.79 -10.47
CA THR A 50 7.41 -9.05 -9.02
C THR A 50 8.65 -9.80 -8.57
N SER A 51 8.87 -9.81 -7.26
CA SER A 51 9.78 -10.70 -6.55
C SER A 51 9.37 -12.18 -6.67
N PRO A 52 10.17 -13.13 -6.13
CA PRO A 52 9.84 -14.56 -6.14
C PRO A 52 8.50 -14.96 -5.52
N SER A 53 7.89 -14.09 -4.70
CA SER A 53 6.57 -14.36 -4.10
C SER A 53 5.41 -14.29 -5.11
N GLY A 54 5.58 -13.62 -6.27
CA GLY A 54 4.50 -13.46 -7.25
C GLY A 54 3.40 -12.51 -6.77
N VAL A 55 2.28 -12.44 -7.53
CA VAL A 55 1.14 -11.52 -7.25
C VAL A 55 0.11 -12.10 -6.28
N ASP A 56 0.28 -13.34 -5.85
CA ASP A 56 -0.64 -14.07 -4.95
C ASP A 56 0.00 -14.26 -3.56
N ASP A 57 0.81 -13.29 -3.10
CA ASP A 57 1.55 -13.39 -1.83
C ASP A 57 0.72 -13.05 -0.59
N GLY A 58 -0.53 -12.65 -0.76
CA GLY A 58 -1.41 -12.23 0.32
C GLY A 58 -1.02 -10.88 0.96
N SER A 59 -0.09 -10.13 0.39
CA SER A 59 0.46 -8.91 0.98
C SER A 59 1.00 -7.94 -0.09
N PHE A 60 2.30 -7.73 -0.13
CA PHE A 60 3.00 -6.64 -0.83
C PHE A 60 2.79 -6.63 -2.36
N ASN A 61 3.13 -7.73 -3.05
CA ASN A 61 2.99 -7.77 -4.51
C ASN A 61 1.51 -7.82 -4.93
N GLN A 62 0.69 -8.58 -4.18
CA GLN A 62 -0.75 -8.65 -4.41
C GLN A 62 -1.39 -7.28 -4.31
N ALA A 63 -1.07 -6.49 -3.27
CA ALA A 63 -1.60 -5.14 -3.11
C ALA A 63 -1.25 -4.22 -4.30
N CYS A 64 -0.03 -4.35 -4.85
CA CYS A 64 0.37 -3.62 -6.03
C CYS A 64 -0.42 -4.06 -7.28
N TYR A 65 -0.62 -5.36 -7.45
CA TYR A 65 -1.39 -5.93 -8.56
C TYR A 65 -2.87 -5.56 -8.48
N GLU A 66 -3.46 -5.57 -7.30
CA GLU A 66 -4.85 -5.16 -7.06
C GLU A 66 -5.07 -3.70 -7.46
N GLY A 67 -4.12 -2.79 -7.19
CA GLY A 67 -4.21 -1.41 -7.65
C GLY A 67 -4.26 -1.26 -9.16
N ILE A 68 -3.56 -2.13 -9.90
CA ILE A 68 -3.63 -2.15 -11.37
C ILE A 68 -4.97 -2.74 -11.83
N THR A 69 -5.43 -3.83 -11.20
CA THR A 69 -6.70 -4.44 -11.58
C THR A 69 -7.90 -3.56 -11.27
N ASP A 70 -7.83 -2.76 -10.21
CA ASP A 70 -8.85 -1.75 -9.90
C ASP A 70 -8.87 -0.64 -10.94
N PHE A 71 -7.71 -0.18 -11.41
CA PHE A 71 -7.63 0.75 -12.55
C PHE A 71 -8.28 0.17 -13.81
N ILE A 72 -8.02 -1.12 -14.12
CA ILE A 72 -8.58 -1.79 -15.31
C ILE A 72 -10.10 -1.91 -15.24
N LYS A 73 -10.71 -2.03 -14.05
CA LYS A 73 -12.19 -2.05 -13.91
C LYS A 73 -12.82 -0.75 -14.44
N GLU A 74 -12.13 0.37 -14.27
CA GLU A 74 -12.57 1.69 -14.76
C GLU A 74 -12.08 1.97 -16.18
N HIS A 75 -11.03 1.25 -16.64
CA HIS A 75 -10.40 1.38 -17.96
C HIS A 75 -10.33 0.01 -18.67
N PRO A 76 -11.46 -0.57 -19.12
CA PRO A 76 -11.53 -1.97 -19.56
C PRO A 76 -10.72 -2.28 -20.84
N ASP A 77 -10.25 -1.27 -21.55
CA ASP A 77 -9.35 -1.44 -22.69
C ASP A 77 -7.89 -1.62 -22.27
N ALA A 78 -7.54 -1.29 -21.02
CA ALA A 78 -6.21 -1.51 -20.49
C ALA A 78 -5.97 -3.00 -20.15
N THR A 79 -4.72 -3.41 -20.22
CA THR A 79 -4.33 -4.81 -19.93
C THR A 79 -3.17 -4.85 -18.97
N VAL A 80 -3.11 -5.90 -18.13
CA VAL A 80 -1.95 -6.16 -17.27
C VAL A 80 -1.39 -7.56 -17.49
N LYS A 81 -0.07 -7.67 -17.44
CA LYS A 81 0.66 -8.94 -17.44
C LYS A 81 1.54 -9.02 -16.20
N PRO A 82 1.26 -9.93 -15.26
CA PRO A 82 2.18 -10.24 -14.18
C PRO A 82 3.36 -11.09 -14.70
N ILE A 83 4.56 -10.76 -14.23
CA ILE A 83 5.83 -11.43 -14.53
C ILE A 83 6.53 -11.63 -13.20
N GLN A 84 6.72 -12.88 -12.83
CA GLN A 84 7.43 -13.26 -11.61
C GLN A 84 8.90 -13.50 -11.93
N GLU A 85 9.81 -12.73 -11.30
CA GLU A 85 11.24 -12.98 -11.36
C GLU A 85 11.68 -13.73 -10.10
N THR A 86 12.23 -14.89 -10.29
CA THR A 86 12.63 -15.78 -9.20
C THR A 86 14.04 -15.50 -8.67
N ASP A 87 14.87 -14.81 -9.44
CA ASP A 87 16.19 -14.34 -9.04
C ASP A 87 16.17 -12.82 -8.84
N MET A 88 16.24 -12.38 -7.59
CA MET A 88 16.24 -10.95 -7.26
C MET A 88 17.41 -10.19 -7.89
N ALA A 89 18.54 -10.84 -8.12
CA ALA A 89 19.68 -10.20 -8.79
C ALA A 89 19.42 -9.94 -10.29
N ASN A 90 18.48 -10.67 -10.88
CA ASN A 90 18.07 -10.54 -12.27
C ASN A 90 16.91 -9.55 -12.50
N SER A 91 16.37 -8.94 -11.45
CA SER A 91 15.13 -8.14 -11.51
C SER A 91 15.16 -7.02 -12.55
N VAL A 92 16.23 -6.24 -12.62
CA VAL A 92 16.36 -5.15 -13.60
C VAL A 92 16.49 -5.70 -15.03
N ASN A 93 17.19 -6.81 -15.22
CA ASN A 93 17.30 -7.47 -16.51
C ASN A 93 15.94 -8.02 -16.99
N ALA A 94 15.13 -8.59 -16.09
CA ALA A 94 13.77 -9.02 -16.42
C ALA A 94 12.92 -7.86 -16.96
N VAL A 95 13.03 -6.66 -16.35
CA VAL A 95 12.37 -5.46 -16.87
C VAL A 95 12.90 -5.08 -18.26
N SER A 96 14.21 -5.17 -18.47
CA SER A 96 14.83 -4.79 -19.75
C SER A 96 14.37 -5.66 -20.93
N GLN A 97 14.06 -6.93 -20.67
CA GLN A 97 13.60 -7.87 -21.69
C GLN A 97 12.17 -7.58 -22.19
N ILE A 98 11.36 -6.87 -21.39
CA ILE A 98 9.95 -6.65 -21.70
C ILE A 98 9.59 -5.19 -21.96
N VAL A 99 10.45 -4.24 -21.64
CA VAL A 99 10.12 -2.80 -21.64
C VAL A 99 9.59 -2.32 -22.98
N ALA A 100 10.03 -2.90 -24.11
CA ALA A 100 9.56 -2.54 -25.44
C ALA A 100 8.05 -2.81 -25.65
N ASP A 101 7.51 -3.84 -25.02
CA ASP A 101 6.17 -4.36 -25.29
C ASP A 101 5.06 -3.66 -24.46
N TYR A 102 5.43 -2.91 -23.42
CA TYR A 102 4.50 -2.29 -22.48
C TYR A 102 4.63 -0.77 -22.47
N ASP A 103 3.57 -0.09 -22.08
CA ASP A 103 3.53 1.36 -21.92
C ASP A 103 3.92 1.77 -20.49
N VAL A 104 3.55 0.95 -19.51
CA VAL A 104 3.82 1.17 -18.08
C VAL A 104 4.39 -0.10 -17.47
N ILE A 105 5.45 0.04 -16.68
CA ILE A 105 6.06 -1.05 -15.94
C ILE A 105 5.99 -0.70 -14.44
N VAL A 106 5.30 -1.54 -13.66
CA VAL A 106 5.23 -1.46 -12.21
C VAL A 106 6.25 -2.42 -11.61
N THR A 107 7.12 -1.91 -10.75
CA THR A 107 8.25 -2.66 -10.17
C THR A 107 8.23 -2.56 -8.65
N PRO A 108 7.50 -3.48 -7.98
CA PRO A 108 7.46 -3.51 -6.52
C PRO A 108 8.72 -4.12 -5.92
N GLY A 109 9.44 -3.30 -5.16
CA GLY A 109 10.56 -3.71 -4.33
C GLY A 109 11.89 -3.01 -4.63
N PHE A 110 12.73 -2.96 -3.61
CA PHE A 110 14.02 -2.28 -3.63
C PHE A 110 15.00 -2.84 -4.68
N GLN A 111 14.87 -4.10 -5.09
CA GLN A 111 15.70 -4.74 -6.11
C GLN A 111 15.62 -4.08 -7.48
N PHE A 112 14.60 -3.25 -7.69
CA PHE A 112 14.42 -2.50 -8.94
C PHE A 112 15.04 -1.09 -8.91
N GLY A 113 15.72 -0.67 -7.84
CA GLY A 113 16.35 0.65 -7.75
C GLY A 113 17.32 0.94 -8.89
N GLY A 114 17.94 -0.08 -9.49
CA GLY A 114 18.88 0.04 -10.61
C GLY A 114 18.26 0.32 -12.00
N ILE A 115 16.94 0.63 -12.11
CA ILE A 115 16.27 0.85 -13.41
C ILE A 115 16.57 2.21 -14.07
N THR A 116 17.39 3.05 -13.46
CA THR A 116 17.69 4.43 -13.91
C THR A 116 18.08 4.49 -15.38
N GLN A 117 19.11 3.74 -15.81
CA GLN A 117 19.55 3.73 -17.20
C GLN A 117 18.45 3.24 -18.15
N LEU A 118 17.76 2.17 -17.75
CA LEU A 118 16.68 1.61 -18.55
C LEU A 118 15.54 2.60 -18.79
N ALA A 119 15.16 3.38 -17.77
CA ALA A 119 14.13 4.40 -17.90
C ALA A 119 14.60 5.57 -18.78
N GLN A 120 15.85 6.00 -18.66
CA GLN A 120 16.43 7.05 -19.51
C GLN A 120 16.50 6.64 -20.99
N ASP A 121 16.82 5.38 -21.27
CA ASP A 121 16.86 4.82 -22.63
C ASP A 121 15.46 4.61 -23.25
N ASN A 122 14.42 4.63 -22.41
CA ASN A 122 13.02 4.44 -22.82
C ASN A 122 12.12 5.62 -22.40
N PRO A 123 12.37 6.85 -22.89
CA PRO A 123 11.69 8.06 -22.40
C PRO A 123 10.20 8.12 -22.73
N SER A 124 9.71 7.26 -23.62
CA SER A 124 8.28 7.14 -23.95
C SER A 124 7.51 6.13 -23.07
N LYS A 125 8.20 5.45 -22.16
CA LYS A 125 7.63 4.49 -21.20
C LYS A 125 7.54 5.10 -19.83
N TYR A 126 6.59 4.61 -19.03
CA TYR A 126 6.41 5.04 -17.64
C TYR A 126 6.82 3.90 -16.69
N PHE A 127 7.44 4.27 -15.59
CA PHE A 127 7.84 3.33 -14.56
C PHE A 127 7.22 3.77 -13.22
N ILE A 128 6.63 2.82 -12.50
CA ILE A 128 6.12 3.02 -11.14
C ILE A 128 6.96 2.13 -10.23
N LEU A 129 7.89 2.73 -9.50
CA LEU A 129 8.84 2.04 -8.62
C LEU A 129 8.36 2.13 -7.18
N VAL A 130 8.17 0.98 -6.53
CA VAL A 130 7.68 0.90 -5.15
C VAL A 130 8.82 0.45 -4.23
N ASP A 131 8.92 1.06 -3.05
CA ASP A 131 9.92 0.78 -2.00
C ASP A 131 11.37 1.02 -2.40
N SER A 132 11.60 1.82 -3.42
CA SER A 132 12.94 2.29 -3.76
C SER A 132 12.88 3.63 -4.47
N TYR A 133 13.98 4.37 -4.41
CA TYR A 133 14.26 5.44 -5.36
C TYR A 133 15.23 4.93 -6.42
N PRO A 134 15.19 5.47 -7.65
CA PRO A 134 16.16 5.15 -8.67
C PRO A 134 17.56 5.52 -8.18
N THR A 135 18.52 4.62 -8.37
CA THR A 135 19.91 4.84 -7.95
C THR A 135 20.73 5.58 -9.00
N ASP A 136 21.70 6.38 -8.55
CA ASP A 136 22.64 7.06 -9.43
C ASP A 136 23.53 6.04 -10.16
N LEU A 137 23.79 6.29 -11.45
CA LEU A 137 24.56 5.38 -12.30
C LEU A 137 26.04 5.30 -11.92
N SER A 138 26.57 6.35 -11.27
CA SER A 138 27.97 6.43 -10.85
C SER A 138 28.17 6.06 -9.39
N ASP A 139 27.11 6.14 -8.56
CA ASP A 139 27.13 5.90 -7.12
C ASP A 139 25.79 5.33 -6.64
N SER A 140 25.69 4.01 -6.61
CA SER A 140 24.46 3.30 -6.22
C SER A 140 24.01 3.56 -4.79
N THR A 141 24.80 4.26 -3.98
CA THR A 141 24.38 4.70 -2.64
C THR A 141 23.55 5.98 -2.65
N LYS A 142 23.47 6.65 -3.79
CA LYS A 142 22.69 7.87 -4.00
C LYS A 142 21.46 7.60 -4.84
N SER A 143 20.42 8.37 -4.60
CA SER A 143 19.22 8.36 -5.44
C SER A 143 19.24 9.54 -6.41
N VAL A 144 18.57 9.34 -7.55
CA VAL A 144 18.34 10.38 -8.57
C VAL A 144 16.86 10.49 -8.88
N GLU A 145 16.45 11.61 -9.49
CA GLU A 145 15.10 11.76 -10.03
C GLU A 145 15.15 11.54 -11.56
N VAL A 146 14.19 10.76 -12.05
CA VAL A 146 14.03 10.48 -13.47
C VAL A 146 12.59 10.81 -13.87
N SER A 147 12.43 11.64 -14.92
CA SER A 147 11.13 12.25 -15.26
C SER A 147 10.04 11.27 -15.64
N ASN A 148 10.35 10.06 -16.06
CA ASN A 148 9.41 9.01 -16.41
C ASN A 148 9.36 7.87 -15.36
N ILE A 149 9.96 8.06 -14.19
CA ILE A 149 9.81 7.18 -13.03
C ILE A 149 9.04 7.91 -11.94
N TYR A 150 7.90 7.39 -11.52
CA TYR A 150 7.29 7.74 -10.24
C TYR A 150 7.77 6.75 -9.19
N ALA A 151 8.67 7.19 -8.34
CA ALA A 151 9.23 6.38 -7.27
C ALA A 151 8.56 6.72 -5.95
N MET A 152 8.13 5.70 -5.19
CA MET A 152 7.46 5.87 -3.92
C MET A 152 8.10 5.05 -2.81
N LEU A 153 8.48 5.73 -1.74
CA LEU A 153 8.71 5.17 -0.42
C LEU A 153 7.52 5.50 0.47
N PHE A 154 7.34 4.73 1.52
CA PHE A 154 6.28 4.96 2.48
C PHE A 154 6.85 5.22 3.87
N ALA A 155 6.09 5.91 4.70
CA ALA A 155 6.40 6.08 6.11
C ALA A 155 5.85 4.91 6.92
N GLU A 156 6.42 3.70 6.75
CA GLU A 156 5.95 2.47 7.38
C GLU A 156 5.95 2.55 8.90
N GLN A 157 6.82 3.41 9.49
CA GLN A 157 6.82 3.68 10.93
C GLN A 157 5.50 4.27 11.42
N GLU A 158 4.71 4.95 10.58
CA GLU A 158 3.39 5.44 10.96
C GLU A 158 2.40 4.27 11.10
N SER A 159 2.40 3.34 10.14
CA SER A 159 1.59 2.12 10.19
C SER A 159 2.03 1.20 11.31
N GLY A 160 3.33 1.00 11.50
CA GLY A 160 3.90 0.30 12.65
C GLY A 160 3.44 0.90 13.99
N PHE A 161 3.40 2.23 14.08
CA PHE A 161 2.96 2.94 15.29
C PHE A 161 1.49 2.63 15.63
N PHE A 162 0.62 2.58 14.65
CA PHE A 162 -0.78 2.18 14.87
C PHE A 162 -0.90 0.71 15.28
N ALA A 163 -0.07 -0.18 14.71
CA ALA A 163 0.01 -1.58 15.14
C ALA A 163 0.46 -1.70 16.60
N GLY A 164 1.47 -0.93 17.01
CA GLY A 164 1.98 -0.93 18.39
C GLY A 164 0.96 -0.44 19.40
N ILE A 165 0.23 0.65 19.10
CA ILE A 165 -0.89 1.13 19.95
C ILE A 165 -1.96 0.05 20.06
N THR A 166 -2.35 -0.55 18.93
CA THR A 166 -3.34 -1.64 18.90
C THR A 166 -2.91 -2.79 19.80
N ALA A 167 -1.70 -3.28 19.61
CA ALA A 167 -1.16 -4.40 20.37
C ALA A 167 -1.12 -4.12 21.88
N ALA A 168 -0.65 -2.93 22.27
CA ALA A 168 -0.55 -2.55 23.68
C ALA A 168 -1.92 -2.39 24.37
N MET A 169 -2.95 -1.97 23.63
CA MET A 169 -4.29 -1.77 24.18
C MET A 169 -5.13 -3.06 24.21
N GLU A 170 -4.89 -3.99 23.30
CA GLU A 170 -5.72 -5.21 23.15
C GLU A 170 -5.10 -6.44 23.83
N THR A 171 -3.80 -6.44 24.14
CA THR A 171 -3.14 -7.58 24.79
C THR A 171 -3.77 -7.93 26.14
N LYS A 172 -3.83 -9.22 26.44
CA LYS A 172 -4.28 -9.77 27.74
C LYS A 172 -3.12 -10.25 28.59
N THR A 173 -2.01 -10.65 27.94
CA THR A 173 -0.80 -11.12 28.64
C THR A 173 0.18 -9.99 28.95
N GLY A 174 0.01 -8.83 28.31
CA GLY A 174 0.98 -7.74 28.36
C GLY A 174 2.23 -8.00 27.53
N LYS A 175 2.24 -9.04 26.68
CA LYS A 175 3.37 -9.39 25.81
C LYS A 175 2.96 -9.37 24.36
N VAL A 176 3.63 -8.55 23.57
CA VAL A 176 3.36 -8.33 22.17
C VAL A 176 4.63 -8.47 21.34
N ALA A 177 4.51 -8.73 20.05
CA ALA A 177 5.67 -8.89 19.20
C ALA A 177 5.46 -8.32 17.81
N VAL A 178 6.55 -7.98 17.12
CA VAL A 178 6.58 -7.73 15.68
C VAL A 178 7.45 -8.78 15.00
N VAL A 179 6.99 -9.28 13.86
CA VAL A 179 7.73 -10.22 13.01
C VAL A 179 7.89 -9.62 11.63
N ASN A 180 9.10 -9.53 11.17
CA ASN A 180 9.50 -8.98 9.88
C ASN A 180 10.11 -10.05 8.96
N GLY A 181 10.13 -9.79 7.66
CA GLY A 181 10.81 -10.64 6.69
C GLY A 181 12.32 -10.51 6.79
N GLN A 182 12.89 -9.45 6.28
CA GLN A 182 14.33 -9.13 6.30
C GLN A 182 14.54 -7.71 6.83
N PRO A 183 15.73 -7.37 7.37
CA PRO A 183 16.01 -6.06 7.96
C PRO A 183 16.29 -4.98 6.89
N PHE A 184 15.39 -4.84 5.93
CA PHE A 184 15.40 -3.71 4.98
C PHE A 184 14.82 -2.45 5.61
N PRO A 185 15.11 -1.25 5.08
CA PRO A 185 14.64 0.00 5.66
C PRO A 185 13.14 0.05 5.96
N SER A 186 12.29 -0.46 5.06
CA SER A 186 10.83 -0.52 5.27
C SER A 186 10.44 -1.39 6.47
N ASN A 187 11.08 -2.55 6.63
CA ASN A 187 10.81 -3.46 7.75
C ASN A 187 11.35 -2.91 9.08
N ILE A 188 12.49 -2.24 9.06
CA ILE A 188 13.02 -1.55 10.24
C ILE A 188 12.08 -0.41 10.64
N ASN A 189 11.50 0.31 9.68
CA ASN A 189 10.50 1.34 9.94
C ASN A 189 9.25 0.74 10.60
N TYR A 190 8.74 -0.40 10.13
CA TYR A 190 7.64 -1.12 10.78
C TYR A 190 7.97 -1.51 12.22
N GLN A 191 9.17 -2.07 12.45
CA GLN A 191 9.62 -2.44 13.80
C GLN A 191 9.67 -1.22 14.71
N TYR A 192 10.41 -0.18 14.32
CA TYR A 192 10.58 1.02 15.17
C TYR A 192 9.24 1.73 15.41
N GLY A 193 8.38 1.79 14.39
CA GLY A 193 7.03 2.28 14.55
C GLY A 193 6.24 1.48 15.58
N PHE A 194 6.27 0.15 15.49
CA PHE A 194 5.58 -0.75 16.42
C PHE A 194 6.05 -0.55 17.87
N GLU A 195 7.33 -0.58 18.09
CA GLU A 195 7.93 -0.37 19.42
C GLU A 195 7.62 1.02 19.97
N ALA A 196 7.69 2.06 19.13
CA ALA A 196 7.29 3.42 19.50
C ALA A 196 5.79 3.52 19.84
N GLY A 197 4.93 2.78 19.11
CA GLY A 197 3.49 2.71 19.37
C GLY A 197 3.19 2.06 20.72
N VAL A 198 3.90 0.97 21.07
CA VAL A 198 3.81 0.33 22.39
C VAL A 198 4.25 1.30 23.49
N ASN A 199 5.39 1.97 23.30
CA ASN A 199 5.91 2.95 24.26
C ASN A 199 4.96 4.15 24.43
N TYR A 200 4.37 4.63 23.34
CA TYR A 200 3.36 5.68 23.38
C TYR A 200 2.11 5.26 24.18
N ALA A 201 1.59 4.06 23.92
CA ALA A 201 0.43 3.55 24.64
C ALA A 201 0.73 3.40 26.13
N ASN A 202 1.90 2.90 26.49
CA ASN A 202 2.33 2.81 27.89
C ASN A 202 2.40 4.20 28.56
N ALA A 203 2.95 5.19 27.87
CA ALA A 203 3.16 6.53 28.41
C ALA A 203 1.86 7.37 28.47
N LYS A 204 0.97 7.22 27.47
CA LYS A 204 -0.18 8.13 27.26
C LYS A 204 -1.55 7.48 27.43
N LEU A 205 -1.64 6.14 27.29
CA LEU A 205 -2.93 5.42 27.29
C LEU A 205 -3.06 4.42 28.44
N SER A 206 -2.19 4.51 29.46
CA SER A 206 -2.24 3.70 30.68
C SER A 206 -2.16 2.19 30.43
N THR A 207 -1.35 1.76 29.46
CA THR A 207 -1.01 0.36 29.24
C THR A 207 0.33 -0.01 29.89
N SER A 208 0.73 -1.30 29.84
CA SER A 208 2.01 -1.79 30.37
C SER A 208 2.57 -2.94 29.54
N ALA A 209 2.32 -2.90 28.23
CA ALA A 209 2.74 -3.93 27.30
C ALA A 209 4.27 -3.91 27.09
N LYS A 210 4.82 -5.09 26.78
CA LYS A 210 6.26 -5.28 26.49
C LYS A 210 6.44 -6.02 25.18
N CYS A 211 7.32 -5.52 24.32
CA CYS A 211 7.78 -6.25 23.15
C CYS A 211 8.63 -7.45 23.60
N VAL A 212 8.36 -8.62 23.00
CA VAL A 212 9.16 -9.84 23.22
C VAL A 212 9.89 -10.22 21.93
N GLU A 213 11.09 -10.77 22.11
CA GLU A 213 11.98 -11.12 21.02
C GLU A 213 12.53 -12.53 21.20
N VAL A 214 12.77 -13.21 20.08
CA VAL A 214 13.51 -14.47 20.03
C VAL A 214 14.94 -14.15 19.60
N ALA A 215 15.89 -14.26 20.50
CA ALA A 215 17.27 -13.80 20.30
C ALA A 215 17.94 -14.34 19.03
N SER A 216 17.61 -15.56 18.60
CA SER A 216 18.14 -16.18 17.38
C SER A 216 17.56 -15.57 16.08
N TYR A 217 16.52 -14.75 16.19
CA TYR A 217 15.87 -14.05 15.08
C TYR A 217 15.99 -12.53 15.18
N ALA A 218 16.83 -12.02 16.06
CA ALA A 218 17.10 -10.58 16.16
C ALA A 218 17.69 -10.04 14.86
N GLY A 219 17.19 -8.91 14.40
CA GLY A 219 17.68 -8.25 13.19
C GLY A 219 19.11 -7.75 13.34
N THR A 220 19.85 -7.73 12.24
CA THR A 220 21.22 -7.24 12.20
C THR A 220 21.43 -6.37 10.95
N VAL A 221 21.97 -5.18 11.15
CA VAL A 221 22.38 -4.25 10.09
C VAL A 221 23.83 -3.85 10.35
N ASP A 222 24.68 -3.96 9.36
CA ASP A 222 26.12 -3.66 9.43
C ASP A 222 26.81 -4.32 10.64
N GLY A 223 26.42 -5.56 10.94
CA GLY A 223 26.97 -6.35 12.06
C GLY A 223 26.47 -5.92 13.44
N LYS A 224 25.53 -4.99 13.54
CA LYS A 224 24.93 -4.53 14.79
C LYS A 224 23.51 -5.07 14.93
N SER A 225 23.17 -5.58 16.10
CA SER A 225 21.78 -5.96 16.39
C SER A 225 20.89 -4.72 16.45
N ILE A 226 19.72 -4.84 15.83
CA ILE A 226 18.64 -3.85 15.88
C ILE A 226 17.42 -4.36 16.64
N GLY A 227 17.51 -5.56 17.28
CA GLY A 227 16.38 -6.18 17.94
C GLY A 227 15.32 -6.68 16.96
N GLY A 228 14.08 -6.80 17.44
CA GLY A 228 12.93 -7.29 16.67
C GLY A 228 13.01 -8.79 16.38
N ASN A 229 12.13 -9.27 15.48
CA ASN A 229 12.16 -10.65 15.03
C ASN A 229 12.13 -10.67 13.50
N TYR A 230 13.13 -11.26 12.87
CA TYR A 230 13.31 -11.32 11.43
C TYR A 230 13.42 -12.77 10.96
N ILE A 231 12.54 -13.18 10.04
CA ILE A 231 12.52 -14.54 9.48
C ILE A 231 13.76 -14.78 8.60
N GLY A 232 14.32 -13.73 8.01
CA GLY A 232 15.44 -13.80 7.07
C GLY A 232 14.99 -14.00 5.61
N SER A 233 13.67 -14.06 5.36
CA SER A 233 13.07 -14.29 4.04
C SER A 233 11.69 -13.66 3.97
N PHE A 234 11.20 -13.41 2.74
CA PHE A 234 9.80 -13.09 2.46
C PHE A 234 9.05 -14.26 1.82
N THR A 235 9.72 -15.40 1.59
CA THR A 235 9.17 -16.57 0.86
C THR A 235 9.27 -17.87 1.64
N ASP A 236 9.46 -17.82 2.97
CA ASP A 236 9.65 -18.98 3.85
C ASP A 236 8.59 -19.01 4.97
N PRO A 237 7.37 -19.47 4.68
CA PRO A 237 6.32 -19.61 5.69
C PRO A 237 6.62 -20.66 6.76
N GLU A 238 7.47 -21.66 6.48
CA GLU A 238 7.84 -22.67 7.46
C GLU A 238 8.67 -22.03 8.60
N THR A 239 9.69 -21.25 8.28
CA THR A 239 10.43 -20.49 9.29
C THR A 239 9.54 -19.44 9.96
N GLY A 240 8.61 -18.81 9.21
CA GLY A 240 7.61 -17.90 9.77
C GLY A 240 6.78 -18.57 10.88
N LYS A 241 6.33 -19.80 10.65
CA LYS A 241 5.60 -20.60 11.65
C LYS A 241 6.45 -20.90 12.88
N VAL A 242 7.73 -21.23 12.70
CA VAL A 242 8.65 -21.49 13.82
C VAL A 242 8.82 -20.25 14.68
N VAL A 243 9.04 -19.07 14.08
CA VAL A 243 9.17 -17.79 14.79
C VAL A 243 7.87 -17.46 15.53
N GLY A 244 6.72 -17.59 14.86
CA GLY A 244 5.42 -17.35 15.48
C GLY A 244 5.18 -18.22 16.71
N LYS A 245 5.48 -19.53 16.63
CA LYS A 245 5.35 -20.44 17.77
C LYS A 245 6.30 -20.06 18.91
N ALA A 246 7.55 -19.74 18.62
CA ALA A 246 8.52 -19.34 19.65
C ALA A 246 8.08 -18.08 20.42
N LEU A 247 7.44 -17.11 19.75
CA LEU A 247 6.88 -15.91 20.39
C LEU A 247 5.65 -16.24 21.24
N ILE A 248 4.78 -17.11 20.75
CA ILE A 248 3.60 -17.60 21.48
C ILE A 248 4.03 -18.35 22.75
N ASP A 249 5.03 -19.19 22.64
CA ASP A 249 5.60 -19.94 23.78
C ASP A 249 6.22 -19.00 24.84
N GLN A 250 6.71 -17.81 24.44
CA GLN A 250 7.14 -16.76 25.35
C GLN A 250 5.97 -15.96 25.95
N GLY A 251 4.75 -16.23 25.51
CA GLY A 251 3.52 -15.63 26.01
C GLY A 251 3.05 -14.40 25.23
N ALA A 252 3.57 -14.15 24.03
CA ALA A 252 2.98 -13.14 23.13
C ALA A 252 1.57 -13.57 22.73
N ASP A 253 0.59 -12.69 22.93
CA ASP A 253 -0.80 -12.94 22.53
C ASP A 253 -1.27 -12.04 21.38
N ILE A 254 -0.45 -11.04 21.01
CA ILE A 254 -0.66 -10.23 19.82
C ILE A 254 0.66 -10.09 19.06
N ILE A 255 0.64 -10.43 17.77
CA ILE A 255 1.81 -10.38 16.89
C ILE A 255 1.48 -9.53 15.66
N PHE A 256 2.24 -8.45 15.45
CA PHE A 256 2.22 -7.69 14.21
C PHE A 256 3.11 -8.39 13.18
N VAL A 257 2.62 -8.59 11.94
CA VAL A 257 3.29 -9.42 10.95
C VAL A 257 3.55 -8.64 9.67
N ALA A 258 4.80 -8.25 9.44
CA ALA A 258 5.29 -7.51 8.26
C ALA A 258 6.34 -8.34 7.50
N ALA A 259 5.94 -9.51 6.99
CA ALA A 259 6.87 -10.50 6.47
C ALA A 259 6.47 -11.12 5.11
N GLY A 260 5.58 -10.47 4.35
CA GLY A 260 5.11 -10.99 3.07
C GLY A 260 4.59 -12.43 3.18
N ASN A 261 4.85 -13.28 2.19
CA ASN A 261 4.42 -14.68 2.23
C ASN A 261 4.98 -15.47 3.44
N SER A 262 6.17 -15.13 3.95
CA SER A 262 6.70 -15.76 5.18
C SER A 262 5.78 -15.50 6.39
N GLY A 263 5.06 -14.38 6.41
CA GLY A 263 4.09 -14.02 7.43
C GLY A 263 2.91 -15.00 7.53
N ASN A 264 2.53 -15.67 6.44
CA ASN A 264 1.47 -16.69 6.43
C ASN A 264 1.78 -17.85 7.39
N GLY A 265 3.06 -18.12 7.64
CA GLY A 265 3.49 -19.06 8.67
C GLY A 265 3.15 -18.59 10.09
N VAL A 266 3.33 -17.31 10.39
CA VAL A 266 2.95 -16.72 11.69
C VAL A 266 1.43 -16.78 11.87
N PHE A 267 0.65 -16.47 10.82
CA PHE A 267 -0.82 -16.64 10.83
C PHE A 267 -1.20 -18.08 11.14
N THR A 268 -0.51 -19.05 10.52
CA THR A 268 -0.72 -20.49 10.80
C THR A 268 -0.45 -20.83 12.26
N ALA A 269 0.65 -20.35 12.83
CA ALA A 269 0.96 -20.56 14.24
C ALA A 269 -0.11 -19.95 15.16
N ALA A 270 -0.60 -18.75 14.84
CA ALA A 270 -1.67 -18.09 15.60
C ALA A 270 -3.01 -18.84 15.49
N LYS A 271 -3.35 -19.39 14.30
CA LYS A 271 -4.56 -20.22 14.11
C LYS A 271 -4.54 -21.53 14.91
N GLU A 272 -3.36 -22.11 15.10
CA GLU A 272 -3.16 -23.32 15.87
C GLU A 272 -3.13 -23.06 17.39
N ALA A 273 -2.91 -21.82 17.80
CA ALA A 273 -2.85 -21.42 19.20
C ALA A 273 -4.22 -20.95 19.72
N GLN A 274 -4.38 -20.95 21.05
CA GLN A 274 -5.57 -20.38 21.71
C GLN A 274 -5.30 -18.94 22.14
N ASN A 275 -6.29 -18.06 21.90
CA ASN A 275 -6.25 -16.67 22.37
C ASN A 275 -5.08 -15.84 21.83
N VAL A 276 -4.54 -16.19 20.69
CA VAL A 276 -3.52 -15.40 19.98
C VAL A 276 -4.17 -14.68 18.81
N LYS A 277 -3.82 -13.42 18.65
CA LYS A 277 -4.29 -12.56 17.56
C LYS A 277 -3.09 -12.03 16.76
N VAL A 278 -3.36 -11.65 15.53
CA VAL A 278 -2.39 -10.99 14.67
C VAL A 278 -2.89 -9.63 14.23
N ILE A 279 -1.96 -8.75 13.90
CA ILE A 279 -2.20 -7.51 13.17
C ILE A 279 -1.58 -7.71 11.79
N GLY A 280 -2.40 -7.58 10.75
CA GLY A 280 -1.95 -7.71 9.36
C GLY A 280 -1.18 -6.47 8.88
N CYS A 281 -0.58 -6.57 7.69
CA CYS A 281 0.29 -5.56 7.11
C CYS A 281 -0.03 -5.30 5.64
N ASP A 282 0.27 -4.11 5.18
CA ASP A 282 0.17 -3.61 3.81
C ASP A 282 -1.27 -3.45 3.31
N THR A 283 -2.08 -4.49 3.43
CA THR A 283 -3.47 -4.57 2.95
C THR A 283 -4.40 -5.09 4.05
N ASN A 284 -5.69 -5.09 3.78
CA ASN A 284 -6.67 -5.67 4.70
C ASN A 284 -6.63 -7.20 4.64
N GLN A 285 -5.98 -7.82 5.61
CA GLN A 285 -5.83 -9.27 5.75
C GLN A 285 -6.91 -9.92 6.64
N TYR A 286 -8.05 -9.26 6.85
CA TYR A 286 -9.09 -9.80 7.73
C TYR A 286 -9.58 -11.18 7.29
N LYS A 287 -9.73 -11.41 5.99
CA LYS A 287 -10.14 -12.72 5.44
C LYS A 287 -9.09 -13.81 5.68
N ASP A 288 -7.81 -13.46 5.63
CA ASP A 288 -6.72 -14.41 5.87
C ASP A 288 -6.69 -14.91 7.30
N GLY A 289 -7.32 -14.15 8.21
CA GLY A 289 -7.45 -14.49 9.62
C GLY A 289 -8.55 -15.48 9.94
N GLU A 290 -9.41 -15.86 9.02
CA GLU A 290 -10.52 -16.79 9.27
C GLU A 290 -10.03 -18.12 9.82
N ASN A 291 -10.64 -18.60 10.92
CA ASN A 291 -10.30 -19.84 11.61
C ASN A 291 -11.57 -20.48 12.19
N GLY A 292 -12.28 -21.25 11.37
CA GLY A 292 -13.58 -21.81 11.69
C GLY A 292 -14.63 -20.72 11.90
N SER A 293 -15.23 -20.65 13.09
CA SER A 293 -16.18 -19.59 13.47
C SER A 293 -15.53 -18.34 14.07
N SER A 294 -14.20 -18.30 14.15
CA SER A 294 -13.44 -17.21 14.71
C SER A 294 -12.53 -16.56 13.66
N ASN A 295 -11.92 -15.44 14.03
CA ASN A 295 -10.91 -14.79 13.22
C ASN A 295 -9.74 -14.38 14.11
N ILE A 296 -8.51 -14.62 13.66
CA ILE A 296 -7.28 -14.27 14.41
C ILE A 296 -6.82 -12.84 14.15
N VAL A 297 -7.27 -12.18 13.07
CA VAL A 297 -6.84 -10.81 12.73
C VAL A 297 -7.64 -9.80 13.55
N LEU A 298 -6.97 -8.99 14.35
CA LEU A 298 -7.56 -7.85 15.07
C LEU A 298 -7.91 -6.71 14.12
N THR A 299 -6.94 -6.32 13.33
CA THR A 299 -6.99 -5.32 12.26
C THR A 299 -5.78 -5.52 11.36
N SER A 300 -5.65 -4.73 10.31
CA SER A 300 -4.43 -4.61 9.53
C SER A 300 -3.98 -3.16 9.47
N VAL A 301 -2.67 -2.94 9.46
CA VAL A 301 -2.13 -1.62 9.12
C VAL A 301 -1.86 -1.54 7.63
N LEU A 302 -2.02 -0.35 7.08
CA LEU A 302 -2.10 -0.13 5.64
C LEU A 302 -0.84 0.55 5.11
N LYS A 303 -0.37 0.06 3.99
CA LYS A 303 0.58 0.68 3.08
C LYS A 303 -0.08 0.74 1.72
N ASN A 304 -0.72 1.85 1.40
CA ASN A 304 -1.66 1.97 0.30
C ASN A 304 -0.97 2.05 -1.07
N MET A 305 -0.19 1.02 -1.41
CA MET A 305 0.53 0.90 -2.69
C MET A 305 -0.43 0.86 -3.87
N GLY A 306 -1.47 0.02 -3.79
CA GLY A 306 -2.46 -0.14 -4.85
C GLY A 306 -3.18 1.17 -5.19
N ILE A 307 -3.61 1.93 -4.17
CA ILE A 307 -4.25 3.24 -4.36
C ILE A 307 -3.30 4.21 -5.07
N ASN A 308 -2.03 4.24 -4.68
CA ASN A 308 -1.05 5.14 -5.29
C ASN A 308 -0.65 4.70 -6.70
N ILE A 309 -0.57 3.40 -6.98
CA ILE A 309 -0.38 2.87 -8.33
C ILE A 309 -1.56 3.27 -9.23
N ASN A 310 -2.81 3.07 -8.77
CA ASN A 310 -4.01 3.48 -9.49
C ASN A 310 -4.01 4.98 -9.81
N ARG A 311 -3.65 5.83 -8.83
CA ARG A 311 -3.49 7.28 -9.03
C ARG A 311 -2.47 7.61 -10.13
N GLN A 312 -1.35 6.88 -10.20
CA GLN A 312 -0.34 7.12 -11.23
C GLN A 312 -0.78 6.62 -12.61
N LEU A 313 -1.46 5.49 -12.68
CA LEU A 313 -2.04 5.00 -13.94
C LEU A 313 -3.10 5.97 -14.48
N THR A 314 -3.93 6.53 -13.61
CA THR A 314 -4.88 7.59 -13.94
C THR A 314 -4.16 8.84 -14.44
N ALA A 315 -3.09 9.28 -13.75
CA ALA A 315 -2.29 10.43 -14.15
C ALA A 315 -1.59 10.24 -15.51
N ILE A 316 -1.19 9.01 -15.85
CA ILE A 316 -0.66 8.68 -17.17
C ILE A 316 -1.76 8.83 -18.23
N THR A 317 -2.98 8.37 -17.94
CA THR A 317 -4.11 8.38 -18.89
C THR A 317 -4.60 9.80 -19.16
N ASP A 318 -4.62 10.66 -18.16
CA ASP A 318 -5.08 12.06 -18.27
C ASP A 318 -3.96 13.04 -18.66
N GLY A 319 -2.69 12.55 -18.78
CA GLY A 319 -1.53 13.34 -19.16
C GLY A 319 -0.96 14.22 -18.05
N SER A 320 -1.36 14.02 -16.80
CA SER A 320 -0.88 14.76 -15.63
C SER A 320 0.31 14.09 -14.91
N PHE A 321 0.77 12.94 -15.39
CA PHE A 321 1.87 12.18 -14.77
C PHE A 321 3.11 13.06 -14.58
N LYS A 322 3.69 12.95 -13.39
CA LYS A 322 4.94 13.60 -13.04
C LYS A 322 5.83 12.59 -12.33
N GLY A 323 6.96 12.25 -12.94
CA GLY A 323 7.99 11.47 -12.26
C GLY A 323 8.61 12.21 -11.09
N GLY A 324 9.41 11.50 -10.32
CA GLY A 324 10.13 12.02 -9.16
C GLY A 324 10.08 11.07 -7.97
N ASN A 325 10.82 11.41 -6.93
CA ASN A 325 10.94 10.66 -5.70
C ASN A 325 9.94 11.15 -4.65
N ASN A 326 9.09 10.28 -4.15
CA ASN A 326 8.00 10.63 -3.25
C ASN A 326 8.06 9.80 -1.96
N LEU A 327 7.99 10.46 -0.80
CA LEU A 327 7.74 9.81 0.48
C LEU A 327 6.27 9.98 0.84
N LEU A 328 5.54 8.90 0.83
CA LEU A 328 4.09 8.84 1.03
C LEU A 328 3.77 8.52 2.49
N LYS A 329 2.82 9.25 3.08
CA LYS A 329 2.52 9.25 4.51
C LYS A 329 1.01 9.30 4.77
N ALA A 330 0.63 9.39 6.03
CA ALA A 330 -0.76 9.55 6.46
C ALA A 330 -1.43 10.83 5.91
N ASP A 331 -0.67 11.89 5.63
CA ASP A 331 -1.20 13.15 5.08
C ASP A 331 -1.73 12.99 3.65
N THR A 332 -1.26 11.98 2.92
CA THR A 332 -1.74 11.58 1.58
C THR A 332 -2.63 10.34 1.61
N ASP A 333 -3.07 9.91 2.80
CA ASP A 333 -3.82 8.67 3.04
C ASP A 333 -3.08 7.41 2.51
N SER A 334 -1.74 7.45 2.54
CA SER A 334 -0.88 6.38 2.04
C SER A 334 -0.44 5.39 3.12
N THR A 335 -0.55 5.76 4.38
CA THR A 335 -0.38 4.91 5.57
C THR A 335 -1.62 5.00 6.46
N GLY A 336 -1.89 3.97 7.25
CA GLY A 336 -3.08 3.96 8.09
C GLY A 336 -3.36 2.59 8.72
N TYR A 337 -4.61 2.34 9.02
CA TYR A 337 -5.10 1.09 9.59
C TYR A 337 -6.56 0.83 9.16
N VAL A 338 -6.98 -0.41 9.19
CA VAL A 338 -8.36 -0.82 8.90
C VAL A 338 -9.23 -0.51 10.12
N SER A 339 -10.26 0.32 9.93
CA SER A 339 -11.22 0.70 10.98
C SER A 339 -12.66 0.33 10.64
N ASP A 340 -12.91 -0.19 9.44
CA ASP A 340 -14.26 -0.48 8.95
C ASP A 340 -14.92 -1.59 9.77
N GLU A 341 -16.20 -1.38 10.08
CA GLU A 341 -16.99 -2.37 10.81
C GLU A 341 -17.05 -3.71 10.06
N GLY A 342 -16.85 -4.81 10.78
CA GLY A 342 -16.81 -6.15 10.19
C GLY A 342 -15.47 -6.52 9.55
N GLN A 343 -14.50 -5.61 9.52
CA GLN A 343 -13.13 -5.84 8.99
C GLN A 343 -12.06 -5.72 10.09
N GLN A 344 -12.48 -5.61 11.33
CA GLN A 344 -11.61 -5.50 12.51
C GLN A 344 -12.35 -6.00 13.77
N GLN A 345 -11.62 -6.24 14.85
CA GLN A 345 -12.13 -6.74 16.13
C GLN A 345 -11.66 -5.85 17.31
N LEU A 346 -11.45 -4.56 17.05
CA LEU A 346 -10.91 -3.62 18.04
C LEU A 346 -12.00 -3.15 19.01
N GLY A 347 -11.63 -2.95 20.29
CA GLY A 347 -12.49 -2.30 21.25
C GLY A 347 -12.71 -0.80 20.93
N GLU A 348 -13.85 -0.24 21.36
CA GLU A 348 -14.17 1.19 21.15
C GLU A 348 -13.07 2.14 21.65
N LYS A 349 -12.44 1.82 22.78
CA LYS A 349 -11.34 2.62 23.34
C LYS A 349 -10.12 2.61 22.44
N THR A 350 -9.79 1.46 21.85
CA THR A 350 -8.68 1.30 20.92
C THR A 350 -8.95 2.07 19.62
N LEU A 351 -10.17 1.95 19.07
CA LEU A 351 -10.56 2.73 17.89
C LEU A 351 -10.49 4.24 18.13
N ALA A 352 -10.95 4.72 19.29
CA ALA A 352 -10.88 6.14 19.65
C ALA A 352 -9.42 6.62 19.78
N ALA A 353 -8.55 5.83 20.41
CA ALA A 353 -7.13 6.14 20.57
C ALA A 353 -6.40 6.16 19.22
N LEU A 354 -6.68 5.20 18.35
CA LEU A 354 -6.11 5.13 16.99
C LEU A 354 -6.56 6.32 16.15
N LYS A 355 -7.83 6.70 16.22
CA LYS A 355 -8.36 7.87 15.50
C LYS A 355 -7.66 9.17 15.94
N ASP A 356 -7.44 9.36 17.25
CA ASP A 356 -6.70 10.52 17.77
C ASP A 356 -5.22 10.48 17.33
N ALA A 357 -4.57 9.32 17.47
CA ALA A 357 -3.18 9.13 17.05
C ALA A 357 -3.00 9.38 15.54
N TYR A 358 -3.89 8.83 14.70
CA TYR A 358 -3.86 9.05 13.25
C TYR A 358 -3.97 10.53 12.90
N ALA A 359 -4.91 11.25 13.53
CA ALA A 359 -5.06 12.69 13.31
C ALA A 359 -3.80 13.47 13.70
N LYS A 360 -3.13 13.10 14.78
CA LYS A 360 -1.87 13.72 15.24
C LYS A 360 -0.70 13.41 14.30
N VAL A 361 -0.57 12.16 13.84
CA VAL A 361 0.43 11.75 12.85
C VAL A 361 0.21 12.50 11.54
N LYS A 362 -1.02 12.55 11.05
CA LYS A 362 -1.39 13.27 9.82
C LYS A 362 -1.02 14.76 9.85
N ARG A 363 -1.08 15.39 11.03
CA ARG A 363 -0.66 16.80 11.22
C ARG A 363 0.82 16.96 11.57
N GLY A 364 1.60 15.87 11.68
CA GLY A 364 3.01 15.91 12.08
C GLY A 364 3.24 16.29 13.56
N GLU A 365 2.22 16.19 14.39
CA GLU A 365 2.33 16.40 15.85
C GLU A 365 3.04 15.22 16.52
N ILE A 366 2.80 14.01 16.01
CA ILE A 366 3.53 12.78 16.33
C ILE A 366 4.28 12.36 15.07
N VAL A 367 5.57 12.14 15.20
CA VAL A 367 6.42 11.59 14.14
C VAL A 367 7.10 10.37 14.73
N PRO A 368 6.61 9.16 14.44
CA PRO A 368 7.26 7.93 14.91
C PRO A 368 8.66 7.80 14.31
N PRO A 369 9.63 7.26 15.05
CA PRO A 369 11.00 7.10 14.55
C PRO A 369 11.08 6.07 13.43
N SER A 370 11.97 6.33 12.47
CA SER A 370 12.29 5.48 11.33
C SER A 370 13.74 5.04 11.37
N SER A 371 14.15 4.17 10.44
CA SER A 371 15.54 3.72 10.26
C SER A 371 16.53 4.86 10.00
N THR A 372 16.05 6.03 9.58
CA THR A 372 16.87 7.23 9.30
C THR A 372 16.70 8.34 10.34
N SER A 373 15.85 8.14 11.35
CA SER A 373 15.62 9.13 12.40
C SER A 373 16.80 9.23 13.36
N THR A 374 17.00 10.43 13.89
CA THR A 374 17.89 10.66 15.03
C THR A 374 17.21 10.38 16.37
N GLU A 375 15.90 10.39 16.41
CA GLU A 375 15.08 10.01 17.57
C GLU A 375 14.96 8.49 17.64
N THR A 376 14.89 7.95 18.87
CA THR A 376 14.75 6.52 19.13
C THR A 376 13.33 6.17 19.56
N VAL A 377 13.00 4.89 19.59
CA VAL A 377 11.71 4.38 20.05
C VAL A 377 11.39 4.74 21.50
N ASP A 378 12.43 4.97 22.32
CA ASP A 378 12.33 5.36 23.73
C ASP A 378 12.34 6.87 23.96
N ASN A 379 12.67 7.66 22.94
CA ASN A 379 12.83 9.11 23.08
C ASN A 379 12.48 9.84 21.79
N PHE A 380 11.22 9.82 21.41
CA PHE A 380 10.71 10.60 20.27
C PHE A 380 9.66 11.64 20.71
N LYS A 381 9.39 12.59 19.84
CA LYS A 381 8.52 13.73 20.11
C LYS A 381 7.13 13.33 20.66
N GLY A 382 6.56 12.21 20.21
CA GLY A 382 5.27 11.71 20.66
C GLY A 382 5.22 11.29 22.13
N LEU A 383 6.37 11.00 22.76
CA LEU A 383 6.45 10.65 24.19
C LEU A 383 6.53 11.88 25.11
N LYS A 384 6.90 13.03 24.58
CA LYS A 384 6.97 14.31 25.30
C LYS A 384 5.61 15.02 25.25
#